data_dafb5278ffeecf988937ea095f6dd264
#
_entry.id   dafb5278ffeecf988937ea095f6dd264
#
_cell.length_a   1.000
_cell.length_b   1.000
_cell.length_c   1.000
_cell.angle_alpha   90.00
_cell.angle_beta   90.00
_cell.angle_gamma   90.00
#
_symmetry.space_group_name_H-M   'P 1'
#
loop_
_entity.id
_entity.type
_entity.pdbx_description
1 polymer ?
#
loop_
_entity_poly.entity_id
_entity_poly.type
_entity_poly.pdbx_seq_one_letter_code
_entity_poly.pdbx_strand_id
1 'polypeptide(L)'
;MDRLLVGVSGSVAVLNLPSYLATLRAELASEVRVIMTRQAARMLPPSTVALICDEVFLDQEPTTVRKPGHIELARWGEMFVILPATANVIGQAANGLGSSLLTTTILASPVPIVFCPNVHPEMWNKAVVQRNVEILRKDGHTVIEPTVATAYEVDSGELRESLVLPEPSQLVEQLEKIYQNHGPDASLQSDPLIPPTGR
;
A
#
# COMPACT_ATOMS: atom_id res chain seq x y z
N MET A 1 15.05 -3.68 -4.10
CA MET A 1 14.96 -3.63 -2.62
C MET A 1 14.86 -5.03 -2.05
N ASP A 2 15.12 -5.18 -0.74
CA ASP A 2 15.03 -6.52 -0.14
C ASP A 2 13.63 -6.80 0.40
N ARG A 3 12.97 -5.85 1.07
CA ARG A 3 11.76 -6.07 1.86
C ARG A 3 10.63 -5.12 1.50
N LEU A 4 9.56 -5.67 0.96
CA LEU A 4 8.35 -4.94 0.60
C LEU A 4 7.18 -5.33 1.52
N LEU A 5 6.57 -4.36 2.19
CA LEU A 5 5.32 -4.54 2.92
C LEU A 5 4.15 -4.10 2.03
N VAL A 6 3.15 -4.97 1.89
CA VAL A 6 1.94 -4.68 1.10
C VAL A 6 0.72 -4.71 2.01
N GLY A 7 0.01 -3.60 2.08
CA GLY A 7 -1.28 -3.50 2.74
C GLY A 7 -2.43 -3.68 1.76
N VAL A 8 -3.38 -4.56 2.08
CA VAL A 8 -4.48 -4.91 1.17
C VAL A 8 -5.81 -4.56 1.79
N SER A 9 -6.55 -3.67 1.15
CA SER A 9 -7.92 -3.33 1.57
C SER A 9 -8.98 -3.85 0.59
N GLY A 10 -10.22 -4.00 1.08
CA GLY A 10 -11.27 -4.73 0.38
C GLY A 10 -11.94 -3.93 -0.74
N SER A 11 -11.35 -3.91 -1.92
CA SER A 11 -11.97 -3.51 -3.17
C SER A 11 -12.02 -4.67 -4.16
N VAL A 12 -12.78 -4.57 -5.24
CA VAL A 12 -12.86 -5.62 -6.27
C VAL A 12 -11.50 -5.92 -6.91
N ALA A 13 -10.59 -4.95 -6.96
CA ALA A 13 -9.23 -5.13 -7.47
C ALA A 13 -8.38 -6.13 -6.67
N VAL A 14 -8.82 -6.52 -5.46
CA VAL A 14 -8.20 -7.63 -4.70
C VAL A 14 -8.16 -8.92 -5.51
N LEU A 15 -9.11 -9.16 -6.41
CA LEU A 15 -9.15 -10.35 -7.26
C LEU A 15 -7.93 -10.44 -8.20
N ASN A 16 -7.31 -9.32 -8.55
CA ASN A 16 -6.11 -9.24 -9.37
C ASN A 16 -4.81 -9.21 -8.54
N LEU A 17 -4.91 -9.16 -7.20
CA LEU A 17 -3.75 -9.08 -6.30
C LEU A 17 -2.68 -10.16 -6.57
N PRO A 18 -3.03 -11.42 -6.87
CA PRO A 18 -2.04 -12.45 -7.20
C PRO A 18 -1.09 -12.05 -8.32
N SER A 19 -1.59 -11.44 -9.40
CA SER A 19 -0.77 -10.96 -10.51
C SER A 19 0.19 -9.86 -10.07
N TYR A 20 -0.30 -8.88 -9.29
CA TYR A 20 0.55 -7.82 -8.75
C TYR A 20 1.65 -8.38 -7.83
N LEU A 21 1.32 -9.28 -6.91
CA LEU A 21 2.30 -9.87 -6.00
C LEU A 21 3.37 -10.67 -6.74
N ALA A 22 2.97 -11.42 -7.77
CA ALA A 22 3.91 -12.18 -8.59
C ALA A 22 4.90 -11.26 -9.30
N THR A 23 4.42 -10.16 -9.91
CA THR A 23 5.28 -9.17 -10.57
C THR A 23 6.17 -8.41 -9.57
N LEU A 24 5.60 -7.97 -8.45
CA LEU A 24 6.36 -7.29 -7.38
C LEU A 24 7.50 -8.17 -6.84
N ARG A 25 7.24 -9.47 -6.67
CA ARG A 25 8.25 -10.42 -6.21
C ARG A 25 9.31 -10.72 -7.28
N ALA A 26 8.92 -10.77 -8.54
CA ALA A 26 9.84 -11.07 -9.63
C ALA A 26 10.77 -9.90 -9.97
N GLU A 27 10.28 -8.67 -9.85
CA GLU A 27 10.94 -7.50 -10.44
C GLU A 27 11.35 -6.45 -9.40
N LEU A 28 10.75 -6.42 -8.18
CA LEU A 28 10.95 -5.31 -7.24
C LEU A 28 11.61 -5.72 -5.92
N ALA A 29 11.15 -6.80 -5.27
CA ALA A 29 11.56 -7.14 -3.90
C ALA A 29 11.85 -8.63 -3.71
N SER A 30 12.89 -8.94 -2.94
CA SER A 30 13.28 -10.32 -2.61
C SER A 30 12.31 -10.98 -1.62
N GLU A 31 11.79 -10.20 -0.65
CA GLU A 31 10.82 -10.64 0.35
C GLU A 31 9.58 -9.74 0.33
N VAL A 32 8.40 -10.36 0.31
CA VAL A 32 7.10 -9.66 0.30
C VAL A 32 6.25 -10.16 1.46
N ARG A 33 5.86 -9.25 2.36
CA ARG A 33 4.87 -9.51 3.42
C ARG A 33 3.58 -8.76 3.15
N VAL A 34 2.46 -9.39 3.48
CA VAL A 34 1.13 -8.85 3.17
C VAL A 34 0.31 -8.69 4.44
N ILE A 35 -0.28 -7.51 4.65
CA ILE A 35 -1.30 -7.26 5.67
C ILE A 35 -2.65 -7.14 4.96
N MET A 36 -3.60 -8.00 5.27
CA MET A 36 -4.94 -7.94 4.69
C MET A 36 -5.97 -7.47 5.71
N THR A 37 -6.81 -6.52 5.30
CA THR A 37 -8.00 -6.20 6.08
C THR A 37 -8.98 -7.39 6.08
N ARG A 38 -9.86 -7.43 7.07
CA ARG A 38 -10.91 -8.47 7.14
C ARG A 38 -11.75 -8.53 5.87
N GLN A 39 -12.06 -7.40 5.26
CA GLN A 39 -12.83 -7.35 4.03
C GLN A 39 -12.05 -7.90 2.84
N ALA A 40 -10.78 -7.57 2.71
CA ALA A 40 -9.91 -8.16 1.67
C ALA A 40 -9.83 -9.69 1.80
N ALA A 41 -9.63 -10.19 3.02
CA ALA A 41 -9.55 -11.63 3.31
C ALA A 41 -10.86 -12.41 3.03
N ARG A 42 -12.02 -11.73 3.02
CA ARG A 42 -13.29 -12.33 2.61
C ARG A 42 -13.43 -12.44 1.09
N MET A 43 -12.81 -11.53 0.34
CA MET A 43 -12.87 -11.51 -1.13
C MET A 43 -11.82 -12.41 -1.77
N LEU A 44 -10.63 -12.47 -1.19
CA LEU A 44 -9.52 -13.32 -1.60
C LEU A 44 -8.97 -14.06 -0.39
N PRO A 45 -9.06 -15.40 -0.33
CA PRO A 45 -8.57 -16.16 0.80
C PRO A 45 -7.08 -15.89 1.09
N PRO A 46 -6.69 -15.65 2.36
CA PRO A 46 -5.30 -15.45 2.72
C PRO A 46 -4.37 -16.60 2.32
N SER A 47 -4.90 -17.84 2.29
CA SER A 47 -4.19 -19.03 1.81
C SER A 47 -3.79 -18.92 0.34
N THR A 48 -4.57 -18.24 -0.50
CA THR A 48 -4.23 -17.98 -1.90
C THR A 48 -3.10 -16.96 -1.99
N VAL A 49 -3.15 -15.91 -1.17
CA VAL A 49 -2.10 -14.87 -1.12
C VAL A 49 -0.77 -15.45 -0.62
N ALA A 50 -0.82 -16.34 0.38
CA ALA A 50 0.35 -17.03 0.95
C ALA A 50 1.10 -17.93 -0.03
N LEU A 51 0.53 -18.25 -1.20
CA LEU A 51 1.24 -18.99 -2.25
C LEU A 51 2.27 -18.12 -3.00
N ILE A 52 2.16 -16.78 -2.89
CA ILE A 52 2.90 -15.83 -3.73
C ILE A 52 3.76 -14.87 -2.89
N CYS A 53 3.51 -14.75 -1.60
CA CYS A 53 4.27 -13.92 -0.67
C CYS A 53 4.88 -14.77 0.46
N ASP A 54 5.75 -14.17 1.27
CA ASP A 54 6.46 -14.88 2.34
C ASP A 54 5.59 -15.03 3.60
N GLU A 55 4.80 -14.02 3.96
CA GLU A 55 3.90 -14.06 5.11
C GLU A 55 2.64 -13.22 4.89
N VAL A 56 1.51 -13.68 5.45
CA VAL A 56 0.23 -12.96 5.44
C VAL A 56 -0.23 -12.69 6.87
N PHE A 57 -0.56 -11.43 7.15
CA PHE A 57 -1.06 -10.96 8.44
C PHE A 57 -2.49 -10.45 8.33
N LEU A 58 -3.31 -10.77 9.32
CA LEU A 58 -4.72 -10.40 9.36
C LEU A 58 -5.04 -9.68 10.67
N ASP A 59 -6.08 -8.85 10.65
CA ASP A 59 -6.78 -8.43 11.86
C ASP A 59 -7.40 -9.66 12.52
N GLN A 60 -6.70 -10.26 13.47
CA GLN A 60 -7.17 -11.43 14.20
C GLN A 60 -7.43 -11.09 15.66
N GLU A 61 -8.32 -11.87 16.27
CA GLU A 61 -8.47 -11.91 17.71
C GLU A 61 -7.15 -12.33 18.39
N PRO A 62 -6.94 -11.97 19.66
CA PRO A 62 -5.73 -12.31 20.40
C PRO A 62 -5.45 -13.81 20.30
N THR A 63 -4.31 -14.19 19.74
CA THR A 63 -3.86 -15.58 19.71
C THR A 63 -2.82 -15.79 20.81
N THR A 64 -2.72 -17.00 21.34
CA THR A 64 -1.70 -17.38 22.33
C THR A 64 -0.28 -17.41 21.74
N VAL A 65 -0.14 -17.36 20.42
CA VAL A 65 1.14 -17.35 19.72
C VAL A 65 1.54 -15.91 19.41
N ARG A 66 2.74 -15.52 19.81
CA ARG A 66 3.30 -14.21 19.47
C ARG A 66 3.37 -14.05 17.94
N LYS A 67 2.68 -13.04 17.43
CA LYS A 67 2.78 -12.59 16.03
C LYS A 67 3.41 -11.20 16.01
N PRO A 68 4.08 -10.83 14.91
CA PRO A 68 4.56 -9.46 14.72
C PRO A 68 3.42 -8.47 14.92
N GLY A 69 3.65 -7.47 15.76
CA GLY A 69 2.71 -6.36 15.93
C GLY A 69 2.90 -5.29 14.85
N HIS A 70 2.01 -4.29 14.85
CA HIS A 70 2.06 -3.18 13.88
C HIS A 70 3.40 -2.44 13.85
N ILE A 71 4.06 -2.23 15.00
CA ILE A 71 5.39 -1.59 15.07
C ILE A 71 6.46 -2.44 14.38
N GLU A 72 6.44 -3.74 14.62
CA GLU A 72 7.42 -4.67 14.05
C GLU A 72 7.25 -4.78 12.53
N LEU A 73 6.00 -4.87 12.06
CA LEU A 73 5.67 -4.88 10.63
C LEU A 73 6.05 -3.55 9.95
N ALA A 74 5.75 -2.41 10.57
CA ALA A 74 6.07 -1.10 10.04
C ALA A 74 7.59 -0.88 9.87
N ARG A 75 8.40 -1.42 10.77
CA ARG A 75 9.87 -1.31 10.73
C ARG A 75 10.54 -2.37 9.84
N TRP A 76 9.80 -3.40 9.47
CA TRP A 76 10.37 -4.48 8.67
C TRP A 76 10.54 -4.08 7.20
N GLY A 77 9.56 -3.39 6.60
CA GLY A 77 9.57 -3.02 5.19
C GLY A 77 10.47 -1.82 4.90
N GLU A 78 11.22 -1.88 3.82
CA GLU A 78 11.95 -0.73 3.26
C GLU A 78 11.03 0.18 2.46
N MET A 79 9.94 -0.38 1.95
CA MET A 79 8.82 0.32 1.34
C MET A 79 7.51 -0.28 1.85
N PHE A 80 6.49 0.57 2.01
CA PHE A 80 5.15 0.16 2.36
C PHE A 80 4.15 0.64 1.31
N VAL A 81 3.45 -0.29 0.65
CA VAL A 81 2.50 -0.02 -0.44
C VAL A 81 1.11 -0.49 -0.03
N ILE A 82 0.10 0.34 -0.17
CA ILE A 82 -1.32 -0.04 0.03
C ILE A 82 -1.94 -0.35 -1.33
N LEU A 83 -2.16 -1.62 -1.61
CA LEU A 83 -2.57 -2.13 -2.91
C LEU A 83 -3.61 -3.27 -2.79
N PRO A 84 -4.85 -3.03 -3.15
CA PRO A 84 -5.48 -1.76 -3.46
C PRO A 84 -5.78 -0.92 -2.21
N ALA A 85 -5.83 0.42 -2.37
CA ALA A 85 -6.26 1.34 -1.33
C ALA A 85 -7.72 1.79 -1.57
N THR A 86 -8.63 1.42 -0.67
CA THR A 86 -10.03 1.90 -0.70
C THR A 86 -10.14 3.32 -0.14
N ALA A 87 -11.20 4.04 -0.50
CA ALA A 87 -11.52 5.35 0.08
C ALA A 87 -11.58 5.31 1.63
N ASN A 88 -12.00 4.19 2.22
CA ASN A 88 -12.03 4.00 3.67
C ASN A 88 -10.61 4.01 4.27
N VAL A 89 -9.67 3.25 3.71
CA VAL A 89 -8.28 3.21 4.20
C VAL A 89 -7.60 4.56 3.98
N ILE A 90 -7.79 5.19 2.83
CA ILE A 90 -7.30 6.55 2.54
C ILE A 90 -7.83 7.54 3.58
N GLY A 91 -9.13 7.50 3.88
CA GLY A 91 -9.75 8.38 4.87
C GLY A 91 -9.24 8.12 6.29
N GLN A 92 -9.06 6.87 6.68
CA GLN A 92 -8.52 6.51 8.00
C GLN A 92 -7.06 6.96 8.14
N ALA A 93 -6.23 6.71 7.15
CA ALA A 93 -4.83 7.13 7.14
C ALA A 93 -4.70 8.66 7.23
N ALA A 94 -5.43 9.40 6.38
CA ALA A 94 -5.42 10.86 6.35
C ALA A 94 -5.91 11.52 7.65
N ASN A 95 -6.69 10.81 8.46
CA ASN A 95 -7.20 11.33 9.74
C ASN A 95 -6.58 10.65 10.97
N GLY A 96 -5.49 9.90 10.81
CA GLY A 96 -4.77 9.27 11.90
C GLY A 96 -5.55 8.19 12.65
N LEU A 97 -6.44 7.45 11.98
CA LEU A 97 -7.31 6.44 12.59
C LEU A 97 -6.69 5.05 12.49
N GLY A 98 -6.28 4.48 13.64
CA GLY A 98 -5.71 3.14 13.75
C GLY A 98 -6.73 2.10 14.22
N SER A 99 -7.72 1.75 13.42
CA SER A 99 -8.81 0.83 13.79
C SER A 99 -8.56 -0.64 13.39
N SER A 100 -7.47 -0.91 12.70
CA SER A 100 -7.09 -2.23 12.19
C SER A 100 -5.58 -2.43 12.27
N LEU A 101 -5.10 -3.67 12.12
CA LEU A 101 -3.67 -3.94 12.00
C LEU A 101 -3.06 -3.11 10.87
N LEU A 102 -3.73 -3.05 9.71
CA LEU A 102 -3.26 -2.26 8.57
C LEU A 102 -3.11 -0.77 8.93
N THR A 103 -4.14 -0.15 9.47
CA THR A 103 -4.13 1.29 9.75
C THR A 103 -3.24 1.67 10.93
N THR A 104 -3.08 0.81 11.93
CA THR A 104 -2.06 1.01 12.98
C THR A 104 -0.64 0.84 12.45
N THR A 105 -0.42 -0.07 11.49
CA THR A 105 0.89 -0.20 10.82
C THR A 105 1.20 1.03 9.96
N ILE A 106 0.19 1.59 9.27
CA ILE A 106 0.32 2.86 8.54
C ILE A 106 0.80 3.99 9.48
N LEU A 107 0.14 4.17 10.63
CA LEU A 107 0.51 5.18 11.61
C LEU A 107 1.91 4.97 12.23
N ALA A 108 2.36 3.72 12.31
CA ALA A 108 3.65 3.36 12.88
C ALA A 108 4.80 3.38 11.86
N SER A 109 4.52 3.59 10.58
CA SER A 109 5.51 3.51 9.52
C SER A 109 6.58 4.61 9.63
N PRO A 110 7.87 4.25 9.70
CA PRO A 110 8.95 5.22 9.68
C PRO A 110 9.27 5.75 8.27
N VAL A 111 8.69 5.13 7.23
CA VAL A 111 8.91 5.50 5.83
C VAL A 111 7.63 6.02 5.19
N PRO A 112 7.75 6.88 4.17
CA PRO A 112 6.61 7.28 3.35
C PRO A 112 5.88 6.08 2.76
N ILE A 113 4.55 6.16 2.70
CA ILE A 113 3.71 5.08 2.21
C ILE A 113 3.21 5.41 0.81
N VAL A 114 3.13 4.41 -0.04
CA VAL A 114 2.56 4.54 -1.38
C VAL A 114 1.15 3.97 -1.38
N PHE A 115 0.17 4.80 -1.68
CA PHE A 115 -1.23 4.39 -1.82
C PHE A 115 -1.58 4.20 -3.29
N CYS A 116 -2.14 3.03 -3.64
CA CYS A 116 -2.64 2.69 -4.97
C CYS A 116 -4.17 2.64 -4.93
N PRO A 117 -4.88 3.76 -5.19
CA PRO A 117 -6.32 3.83 -5.04
C PRO A 117 -7.06 2.93 -6.03
N ASN A 118 -8.06 2.21 -5.51
CA ASN A 118 -9.10 1.60 -6.32
C ASN A 118 -10.45 1.96 -5.70
N VAL A 119 -11.06 3.00 -6.27
CA VAL A 119 -12.24 3.67 -5.75
C VAL A 119 -13.17 3.97 -6.93
N HIS A 120 -14.47 3.74 -6.75
CA HIS A 120 -15.46 4.07 -7.80
C HIS A 120 -15.35 5.54 -8.22
N PRO A 121 -15.46 5.87 -9.54
CA PRO A 121 -15.25 7.24 -10.03
C PRO A 121 -16.08 8.30 -9.31
N GLU A 122 -17.35 8.02 -9.02
CA GLU A 122 -18.21 8.95 -8.29
C GLU A 122 -17.73 9.24 -6.86
N MET A 123 -17.16 8.22 -6.19
CA MET A 123 -16.57 8.40 -4.87
C MET A 123 -15.23 9.13 -4.95
N TRP A 124 -14.40 8.79 -5.93
CA TRP A 124 -13.10 9.42 -6.15
C TRP A 124 -13.22 10.93 -6.34
N ASN A 125 -14.19 11.36 -7.13
CA ASN A 125 -14.44 12.77 -7.44
C ASN A 125 -15.09 13.56 -6.28
N LYS A 126 -15.45 12.94 -5.16
CA LYS A 126 -15.97 13.67 -4.00
C LYS A 126 -14.87 14.53 -3.34
N ALA A 127 -15.22 15.78 -3.06
CA ALA A 127 -14.30 16.73 -2.43
C ALA A 127 -13.68 16.18 -1.13
N VAL A 128 -14.42 15.38 -0.35
CA VAL A 128 -13.92 14.78 0.87
C VAL A 128 -12.83 13.72 0.58
N VAL A 129 -12.94 12.95 -0.51
CA VAL A 129 -11.93 11.95 -0.88
C VAL A 129 -10.69 12.67 -1.40
N GLN A 130 -10.85 13.65 -2.27
CA GLN A 130 -9.73 14.45 -2.80
C GLN A 130 -9.00 15.20 -1.68
N ARG A 131 -9.72 15.75 -0.70
CA ARG A 131 -9.11 16.35 0.49
C ARG A 131 -8.26 15.35 1.29
N ASN A 132 -8.73 14.13 1.47
CA ASN A 132 -7.96 13.09 2.17
C ASN A 132 -6.70 12.71 1.38
N VAL A 133 -6.77 12.62 0.06
CA VAL A 133 -5.61 12.41 -0.82
C VAL A 133 -4.58 13.53 -0.65
N GLU A 134 -5.04 14.79 -0.67
CA GLU A 134 -4.16 15.94 -0.46
C GLU A 134 -3.52 15.98 0.93
N ILE A 135 -4.24 15.54 1.97
CA ILE A 135 -3.67 15.40 3.32
C ILE A 135 -2.53 14.38 3.29
N LEU A 136 -2.75 13.18 2.73
CA LEU A 136 -1.70 12.16 2.63
C LEU A 136 -0.45 12.66 1.89
N ARG A 137 -0.64 13.41 0.79
CA ARG A 137 0.47 14.02 0.05
C ARG A 137 1.23 15.06 0.88
N LYS A 138 0.51 15.90 1.63
CA LYS A 138 1.12 16.91 2.53
C LYS A 138 1.87 16.26 3.68
N ASP A 139 1.43 15.09 4.15
CA ASP A 139 2.09 14.31 5.19
C ASP A 139 3.29 13.52 4.65
N GLY A 140 3.64 13.69 3.35
CA GLY A 140 4.83 13.10 2.73
C GLY A 140 4.58 11.72 2.10
N HIS A 141 3.33 11.27 2.04
CA HIS A 141 2.98 10.02 1.37
C HIS A 141 2.77 10.20 -0.14
N THR A 142 2.94 9.12 -0.89
CA THR A 142 2.66 9.12 -2.33
C THR A 142 1.28 8.50 -2.58
N VAL A 143 0.47 9.17 -3.38
CA VAL A 143 -0.78 8.60 -3.89
C VAL A 143 -0.67 8.49 -5.40
N ILE A 144 -0.64 7.25 -5.90
CA ILE A 144 -0.60 6.95 -7.34
C ILE A 144 -1.96 7.31 -7.94
N GLU A 145 -1.95 8.08 -9.02
CA GLU A 145 -3.20 8.41 -9.72
C GLU A 145 -3.76 7.15 -10.39
N PRO A 146 -5.05 6.83 -10.17
CA PRO A 146 -5.69 5.75 -10.91
C PRO A 146 -5.79 6.10 -12.39
N THR A 147 -5.69 5.08 -13.24
CA THR A 147 -5.82 5.23 -14.69
C THR A 147 -7.27 5.02 -15.13
N VAL A 148 -7.67 5.62 -16.25
CA VAL A 148 -8.98 5.39 -16.85
C VAL A 148 -8.88 4.23 -17.82
N ALA A 149 -9.69 3.19 -17.63
CA ALA A 149 -9.77 2.05 -18.55
C ALA A 149 -11.16 1.41 -18.50
N THR A 150 -11.47 0.60 -19.50
CA THR A 150 -12.68 -0.21 -19.51
C THR A 150 -12.52 -1.35 -18.51
N ALA A 151 -13.40 -1.40 -17.52
CA ALA A 151 -13.41 -2.43 -16.48
C ALA A 151 -14.84 -2.97 -16.27
N TYR A 152 -14.91 -4.17 -15.72
CA TYR A 152 -16.19 -4.76 -15.32
C TYR A 152 -16.70 -4.07 -14.06
N GLU A 153 -17.89 -3.46 -14.18
CA GLU A 153 -18.58 -2.83 -13.06
C GLU A 153 -19.53 -3.85 -12.43
N VAL A 154 -19.31 -4.18 -11.16
CA VAL A 154 -20.05 -5.24 -10.46
C VAL A 154 -21.53 -4.89 -10.32
N ASP A 155 -21.86 -3.62 -10.07
CA ASP A 155 -23.23 -3.18 -9.83
C ASP A 155 -24.12 -3.23 -11.07
N SER A 156 -23.58 -2.89 -12.24
CA SER A 156 -24.31 -2.93 -13.51
C SER A 156 -24.18 -4.27 -14.24
N GLY A 157 -23.13 -5.05 -13.95
CA GLY A 157 -22.79 -6.26 -14.70
C GLY A 157 -22.25 -5.99 -16.10
N GLU A 158 -21.80 -4.78 -16.39
CA GLU A 158 -21.37 -4.33 -17.71
C GLU A 158 -19.90 -3.88 -17.70
N LEU A 159 -19.31 -3.84 -18.89
CA LEU A 159 -18.02 -3.19 -19.09
C LEU A 159 -18.22 -1.70 -19.26
N ARG A 160 -17.62 -0.90 -18.39
CA ARG A 160 -17.69 0.56 -18.41
C ARG A 160 -16.33 1.20 -18.20
N GLU A 161 -16.21 2.44 -18.63
CA GLU A 161 -15.06 3.27 -18.30
C GLU A 161 -15.02 3.50 -16.78
N SER A 162 -13.89 3.14 -16.17
CA SER A 162 -13.71 3.20 -14.72
C SER A 162 -12.27 3.57 -14.35
N LEU A 163 -12.07 3.89 -13.08
CA LEU A 163 -10.75 4.12 -12.51
C LEU A 163 -10.14 2.79 -12.06
N VAL A 164 -9.03 2.43 -12.67
CA VAL A 164 -8.32 1.17 -12.40
C VAL A 164 -6.91 1.42 -11.87
N LEU A 165 -6.34 0.41 -11.24
CA LEU A 165 -4.93 0.39 -10.90
C LEU A 165 -4.07 0.37 -12.18
N PRO A 166 -2.86 0.93 -12.18
CA PRO A 166 -1.89 0.71 -13.25
C PRO A 166 -1.65 -0.79 -13.44
N GLU A 167 -1.31 -1.21 -14.64
CA GLU A 167 -0.88 -2.59 -14.90
C GLU A 167 0.31 -2.97 -14.01
N PRO A 168 0.47 -4.27 -13.62
CA PRO A 168 1.50 -4.69 -12.67
C PRO A 168 2.92 -4.19 -13.01
N SER A 169 3.36 -4.29 -14.26
CA SER A 169 4.66 -3.82 -14.70
C SER A 169 4.80 -2.29 -14.60
N GLN A 170 3.75 -1.55 -14.97
CA GLN A 170 3.74 -0.09 -14.85
C GLN A 170 3.78 0.35 -13.38
N LEU A 171 3.12 -0.41 -12.50
CA LEU A 171 3.18 -0.15 -11.07
C LEU A 171 4.60 -0.37 -10.54
N VAL A 172 5.26 -1.45 -10.93
CA VAL A 172 6.66 -1.71 -10.54
C VAL A 172 7.58 -0.57 -10.96
N GLU A 173 7.51 -0.11 -12.21
CA GLU A 173 8.32 1.04 -12.69
C GLU A 173 8.09 2.32 -11.86
N GLN A 174 6.84 2.57 -11.44
CA GLN A 174 6.53 3.72 -10.59
C GLN A 174 7.11 3.54 -9.17
N LEU A 175 6.97 2.34 -8.59
CA LEU A 175 7.49 2.03 -7.26
C LEU A 175 9.02 2.08 -7.21
N GLU A 176 9.71 1.61 -8.25
CA GLU A 176 11.16 1.72 -8.36
C GLU A 176 11.62 3.19 -8.34
N LYS A 177 10.98 4.05 -9.12
CA LYS A 177 11.28 5.49 -9.13
C LYS A 177 11.05 6.15 -7.77
N ILE A 178 9.95 5.76 -7.10
CA ILE A 178 9.64 6.27 -5.75
C ILE A 178 10.70 5.79 -4.76
N TYR A 179 11.11 4.52 -4.82
CA TYR A 179 12.12 3.96 -3.93
C TYR A 179 13.48 4.63 -4.12
N GLN A 180 13.91 4.87 -5.36
CA GLN A 180 15.17 5.58 -5.66
C GLN A 180 15.18 7.00 -5.10
N ASN A 181 14.03 7.68 -5.06
CA ASN A 181 13.91 9.04 -4.56
C ASN A 181 13.76 9.15 -3.03
N HIS A 182 13.28 8.11 -2.35
CA HIS A 182 12.92 8.15 -0.92
C HIS A 182 13.48 6.96 -0.11
N GLY A 183 14.23 6.06 -0.75
CA GLY A 183 14.82 4.89 -0.10
C GLY A 183 15.92 5.26 0.90
N PRO A 184 16.35 4.31 1.75
CA PRO A 184 17.34 4.56 2.82
C PRO A 184 18.67 5.16 2.32
N ASP A 185 19.04 4.95 1.06
CA ASP A 185 20.24 5.54 0.45
C ASP A 185 20.06 6.99 -0.03
N ALA A 186 18.83 7.47 -0.18
CA ALA A 186 18.56 8.84 -0.60
C ALA A 186 18.96 9.87 0.48
N SER A 187 18.91 9.48 1.76
CA SER A 187 19.33 10.32 2.89
C SER A 187 20.84 10.49 3.03
N LEU A 188 21.64 9.60 2.41
CA LEU A 188 23.11 9.70 2.42
C LEU A 188 23.65 10.68 1.37
N GLN A 189 22.83 11.10 0.41
CA GLN A 189 23.23 12.05 -0.65
C GLN A 189 22.90 13.52 -0.35
N SER A 190 22.22 13.83 0.76
CA SER A 190 21.72 15.17 1.07
C SER A 190 22.26 15.81 2.34
N ASP A 191 23.40 15.36 2.90
CA ASP A 191 24.06 16.06 4.00
C ASP A 191 25.41 16.68 3.59
N PRO A 192 25.41 17.93 3.06
CA PRO A 192 26.59 18.75 3.05
C PRO A 192 26.55 19.63 4.29
N LEU A 193 27.41 19.41 5.26
CA LEU A 193 27.77 20.35 6.33
C LEU A 193 27.70 19.75 7.75
N ILE A 194 28.74 18.98 8.07
CA ILE A 194 29.35 19.08 9.39
C ILE A 194 30.71 19.79 9.18
N PRO A 195 30.87 21.04 9.61
CA PRO A 195 32.19 21.66 9.63
C PRO A 195 33.07 20.93 10.67
N PRO A 196 34.36 20.74 10.42
CA PRO A 196 35.25 20.10 11.37
C PRO A 196 35.32 20.93 12.66
N THR A 197 34.86 20.39 13.77
CA THR A 197 35.14 20.95 15.08
C THR A 197 36.63 20.80 15.34
N GLY A 198 37.34 21.91 15.13
CA GLY A 198 38.68 22.08 15.62
C GLY A 198 38.68 22.18 17.15
N ARG A 199 39.49 21.32 17.75
CA ARG A 199 40.01 21.33 19.11
C ARG A 199 39.04 21.22 20.28
#